data_92f0dc2ef6c89e61a2c05f8483323720
#
_entry.id   92f0dc2ef6c89e61a2c05f8483323720
#
_cell.length_a   1.000
_cell.length_b   1.000
_cell.length_c   1.000
_cell.angle_alpha   90.00
_cell.angle_beta   90.00
_cell.angle_gamma   90.00
#
_symmetry.space_group_name_H-M   'P 1'
#
loop_
_entity.id
_entity.type
_entity.pdbx_description
1 polymer ?
#
loop_
_entity_poly.entity_id
_entity_poly.type
_entity_poly.pdbx_seq_one_letter_code
_entity_poly.pdbx_strand_id
1 'polypeptide(L)'
;LHLFVRETEGLLQVFVNLILSTSTHSMEMVHAIDDISSQMDEAFKLLKDVSSIANQTNLLALNAAIEAARAGEHGRGFAVVADEVRQLSANTEKATQEIEKNIGQLKINAEEMVRDSLNINETSDNSGKILDAFQSSFVSLKEHITIISNDTKNATHQIYLNSAKLDHVKFKQSGYKAVILNQTESEISDHKSCQFGKWYASVGKANFADKTAYSKLEQPHALVHSSIHDVIKLAKADKLTSNVELVISHFEQAEEASMDLFQLMDELTKT
;
A
#
# COMPACT_ATOMS: atom_id res chain seq x y z
N LEU A 1 -0.97 3.43 12.13
CA LEU A 1 -1.34 2.36 11.20
C LEU A 1 -2.49 2.78 10.29
N HIS A 2 -3.65 3.21 10.81
CA HIS A 2 -4.80 3.67 10.02
C HIS A 2 -4.45 4.81 9.05
N LEU A 3 -3.56 5.74 9.46
CA LEU A 3 -3.07 6.81 8.60
C LEU A 3 -2.30 6.24 7.40
N PHE A 4 -1.37 5.32 7.66
CA PHE A 4 -0.56 4.66 6.63
C PHE A 4 -1.43 3.89 5.61
N VAL A 5 -2.43 3.15 6.09
CA VAL A 5 -3.38 2.43 5.22
C VAL A 5 -4.11 3.40 4.30
N ARG A 6 -4.65 4.50 4.83
CA ARG A 6 -5.38 5.50 4.04
C ARG A 6 -4.49 6.21 3.03
N GLU A 7 -3.25 6.54 3.41
CA GLU A 7 -2.28 7.14 2.48
C GLU A 7 -1.94 6.18 1.34
N THR A 8 -1.73 4.89 1.64
CA THR A 8 -1.43 3.88 0.61
C THR A 8 -2.62 3.67 -0.34
N GLU A 9 -3.85 3.62 0.16
CA GLU A 9 -5.07 3.56 -0.67
C GLU A 9 -5.18 4.78 -1.60
N GLY A 10 -4.86 5.98 -1.09
CA GLY A 10 -4.82 7.19 -1.90
C GLY A 10 -3.77 7.16 -3.00
N LEU A 11 -2.56 6.69 -2.71
CA LEU A 11 -1.49 6.53 -3.69
C LEU A 11 -1.85 5.51 -4.77
N LEU A 12 -2.45 4.38 -4.41
CA LEU A 12 -2.92 3.38 -5.37
C LEU A 12 -3.91 3.97 -6.37
N GLN A 13 -4.86 4.78 -5.91
CA GLN A 13 -5.83 5.43 -6.79
C GLN A 13 -5.14 6.40 -7.78
N VAL A 14 -4.12 7.14 -7.32
CA VAL A 14 -3.32 7.99 -8.19
C VAL A 14 -2.58 7.18 -9.26
N PHE A 15 -2.00 6.04 -8.91
CA PHE A 15 -1.34 5.16 -9.86
C PHE A 15 -2.31 4.58 -10.91
N VAL A 16 -3.50 4.13 -10.50
CA VAL A 16 -4.54 3.68 -11.44
C VAL A 16 -4.86 4.76 -12.47
N ASN A 17 -5.11 5.98 -12.00
CA ASN A 17 -5.45 7.10 -12.88
C ASN A 17 -4.28 7.45 -13.83
N LEU A 18 -3.04 7.37 -13.37
CA LEU A 18 -1.86 7.62 -14.17
C LEU A 18 -1.71 6.57 -15.29
N ILE A 19 -1.89 5.28 -14.98
CA ILE A 19 -1.83 4.19 -15.96
C ILE A 19 -2.91 4.37 -17.03
N LEU A 20 -4.14 4.64 -16.63
CA LEU A 20 -5.25 4.88 -17.56
C LEU A 20 -4.98 6.09 -18.46
N SER A 21 -4.52 7.20 -17.89
CA SER A 21 -4.15 8.40 -18.65
C SER A 21 -3.01 8.11 -19.65
N THR A 22 -1.98 7.37 -19.23
CA THR A 22 -0.85 7.01 -20.10
C THR A 22 -1.32 6.14 -21.26
N SER A 23 -2.18 5.15 -21.03
CA SER A 23 -2.76 4.31 -22.09
C SER A 23 -3.60 5.13 -23.07
N THR A 24 -4.44 6.04 -22.56
CA THR A 24 -5.26 6.92 -23.41
C THR A 24 -4.39 7.81 -24.29
N HIS A 25 -3.39 8.50 -23.74
CA HIS A 25 -2.49 9.36 -24.50
C HIS A 25 -1.68 8.57 -25.53
N SER A 26 -1.29 7.34 -25.21
CA SER A 26 -0.59 6.46 -26.16
C SER A 26 -1.46 6.13 -27.38
N MET A 27 -2.75 5.85 -27.16
CA MET A 27 -3.69 5.60 -28.25
C MET A 27 -3.96 6.86 -29.09
N GLU A 28 -4.12 8.02 -28.45
CA GLU A 28 -4.27 9.30 -29.15
C GLU A 28 -3.03 9.62 -30.01
N MET A 29 -1.84 9.28 -29.53
CA MET A 29 -0.59 9.44 -30.27
C MET A 29 -0.58 8.57 -31.54
N VAL A 30 -1.03 7.31 -31.46
CA VAL A 30 -1.15 6.43 -32.63
C VAL A 30 -2.06 7.05 -33.69
N HIS A 31 -3.21 7.59 -33.30
CA HIS A 31 -4.12 8.26 -34.23
C HIS A 31 -3.50 9.53 -34.86
N ALA A 32 -2.82 10.35 -34.05
CA ALA A 32 -2.16 11.53 -34.60
C ALA A 32 -1.03 11.19 -35.58
N ILE A 33 -0.32 10.08 -35.37
CA ILE A 33 0.74 9.63 -36.28
C ILE A 33 0.14 9.07 -37.57
N ASP A 34 -1.01 8.42 -37.51
CA ASP A 34 -1.72 7.95 -38.72
C ASP A 34 -2.14 9.12 -39.59
N ASP A 35 -2.68 10.18 -39.01
CA ASP A 35 -3.00 11.44 -39.68
C ASP A 35 -1.76 12.08 -40.37
N ILE A 36 -0.63 12.13 -39.63
CA ILE A 36 0.65 12.62 -40.15
C ILE A 36 1.13 11.77 -41.31
N SER A 37 1.01 10.42 -41.22
CA SER A 37 1.39 9.52 -42.29
C SER A 37 0.57 9.76 -43.56
N SER A 38 -0.74 9.98 -43.41
CA SER A 38 -1.64 10.32 -44.52
C SER A 38 -1.22 11.65 -45.22
N GLN A 39 -0.87 12.68 -44.40
CA GLN A 39 -0.39 13.97 -44.93
C GLN A 39 0.95 13.81 -45.69
N MET A 40 1.85 12.97 -45.19
CA MET A 40 3.12 12.68 -45.88
C MET A 40 2.89 11.99 -47.23
N ASP A 41 1.95 11.05 -47.30
CA ASP A 41 1.60 10.39 -48.57
C ASP A 41 1.00 11.38 -49.60
N GLU A 42 0.21 12.35 -49.14
CA GLU A 42 -0.32 13.42 -49.97
C GLU A 42 0.80 14.38 -50.47
N ALA A 43 1.70 14.79 -49.54
CA ALA A 43 2.86 15.62 -49.88
C ALA A 43 3.77 14.90 -50.91
N PHE A 44 3.95 13.58 -50.79
CA PHE A 44 4.73 12.79 -51.73
C PHE A 44 4.12 12.76 -53.16
N LYS A 45 2.79 12.74 -53.26
CA LYS A 45 2.09 12.84 -54.56
C LYS A 45 2.33 14.23 -55.18
N LEU A 46 2.19 15.30 -54.40
CA LEU A 46 2.43 16.67 -54.86
C LEU A 46 3.88 16.86 -55.36
N LEU A 47 4.86 16.27 -54.68
CA LEU A 47 6.26 16.33 -55.10
C LEU A 47 6.49 15.62 -56.43
N LYS A 48 5.83 14.50 -56.71
CA LYS A 48 5.87 13.83 -58.00
C LYS A 48 5.33 14.72 -59.11
N ASP A 49 4.24 15.44 -58.84
CA ASP A 49 3.67 16.37 -59.84
C ASP A 49 4.64 17.52 -60.08
N VAL A 50 5.27 18.11 -59.05
CA VAL A 50 6.29 19.16 -59.18
C VAL A 50 7.51 18.66 -59.99
N SER A 51 7.99 17.44 -59.66
CA SER A 51 9.10 16.82 -60.44
C SER A 51 8.73 16.62 -61.91
N SER A 52 7.49 16.19 -62.22
CA SER A 52 6.99 16.06 -63.60
C SER A 52 6.96 17.39 -64.28
N ILE A 53 6.49 18.47 -63.64
CA ILE A 53 6.46 19.83 -64.21
C ILE A 53 7.88 20.33 -64.48
N ALA A 54 8.81 20.10 -63.53
CA ALA A 54 10.22 20.48 -63.69
C ALA A 54 10.85 19.80 -64.92
N ASN A 55 10.59 18.49 -65.09
CA ASN A 55 11.07 17.74 -66.24
C ASN A 55 10.46 18.23 -67.57
N GLN A 56 9.16 18.51 -67.59
CA GLN A 56 8.50 19.08 -68.74
C GLN A 56 9.08 20.47 -69.08
N THR A 57 9.31 21.30 -68.08
CA THR A 57 9.89 22.64 -68.23
C THR A 57 11.33 22.56 -68.76
N ASN A 58 12.12 21.61 -68.27
CA ASN A 58 13.47 21.33 -68.80
C ASN A 58 13.46 20.96 -70.29
N LEU A 59 12.51 20.11 -70.71
CA LEU A 59 12.33 19.71 -72.14
C LEU A 59 11.87 20.90 -72.98
N LEU A 60 10.97 21.74 -72.46
CA LEU A 60 10.53 22.95 -73.18
C LEU A 60 11.69 23.96 -73.34
N ALA A 61 12.48 24.16 -72.30
CA ALA A 61 13.65 25.00 -72.35
C ALA A 61 14.73 24.49 -73.27
N LEU A 62 14.94 23.18 -73.35
CA LEU A 62 15.84 22.55 -74.31
C LEU A 62 15.37 22.78 -75.75
N ASN A 63 14.09 22.63 -76.05
CA ASN A 63 13.54 22.91 -77.37
C ASN A 63 13.68 24.39 -77.75
N ALA A 64 13.45 25.28 -76.79
CA ALA A 64 13.63 26.72 -76.97
C ALA A 64 15.11 27.10 -77.26
N ALA A 65 16.05 26.49 -76.54
CA ALA A 65 17.50 26.69 -76.78
C ALA A 65 17.92 26.22 -78.18
N ILE A 66 17.38 25.09 -78.63
CA ILE A 66 17.63 24.55 -80.01
C ILE A 66 17.11 25.52 -81.04
N GLU A 67 15.91 26.04 -80.94
CA GLU A 67 15.32 26.97 -81.90
C GLU A 67 16.00 28.34 -81.85
N ALA A 68 16.43 28.83 -80.65
CA ALA A 68 17.23 30.00 -80.55
C ALA A 68 18.60 29.88 -81.23
N ALA A 69 19.25 28.74 -81.12
CA ALA A 69 20.49 28.43 -81.86
C ALA A 69 20.27 28.41 -83.33
N ARG A 70 19.09 27.92 -83.81
CA ARG A 70 18.70 27.87 -85.19
C ARG A 70 18.47 29.25 -85.84
N ALA A 71 18.04 30.25 -85.02
CA ALA A 71 17.84 31.65 -85.42
C ALA A 71 19.14 32.44 -85.54
N GLY A 72 20.31 31.90 -85.18
CA GLY A 72 21.61 32.54 -85.31
C GLY A 72 21.73 33.77 -84.40
N GLU A 73 22.29 34.85 -84.98
CA GLU A 73 22.50 36.14 -84.22
C GLU A 73 21.18 36.70 -83.67
N HIS A 74 20.04 36.47 -84.35
CA HIS A 74 18.74 36.97 -83.85
C HIS A 74 18.20 36.19 -82.64
N GLY A 75 18.72 34.98 -82.38
CA GLY A 75 18.29 34.11 -81.29
C GLY A 75 19.10 34.26 -79.98
N ARG A 76 20.21 35.00 -79.92
CA ARG A 76 21.16 35.03 -78.79
C ARG A 76 20.49 35.35 -77.45
N GLY A 77 19.60 36.32 -77.36
CA GLY A 77 18.88 36.67 -76.16
C GLY A 77 17.94 35.56 -75.67
N PHE A 78 17.29 34.88 -76.61
CA PHE A 78 16.42 33.73 -76.25
C PHE A 78 17.20 32.50 -75.82
N ALA A 79 18.40 32.26 -76.38
CA ALA A 79 19.26 31.17 -75.92
C ALA A 79 19.68 31.31 -74.44
N VAL A 80 20.06 32.52 -73.99
CA VAL A 80 20.40 32.78 -72.57
C VAL A 80 19.23 32.53 -71.63
N VAL A 81 18.02 32.96 -71.99
CA VAL A 81 16.81 32.71 -71.22
C VAL A 81 16.47 31.21 -71.16
N ALA A 82 16.61 30.52 -72.26
CA ALA A 82 16.36 29.08 -72.34
C ALA A 82 17.33 28.29 -71.44
N ASP A 83 18.62 28.64 -71.47
CA ASP A 83 19.61 27.98 -70.59
C ASP A 83 19.34 28.27 -69.12
N GLU A 84 18.93 29.50 -68.75
CA GLU A 84 18.56 29.83 -67.34
C GLU A 84 17.33 29.06 -66.88
N VAL A 85 16.28 28.92 -67.73
CA VAL A 85 15.10 28.12 -67.40
C VAL A 85 15.46 26.63 -67.25
N ARG A 86 16.37 26.14 -68.07
CA ARG A 86 16.88 24.77 -68.00
C ARG A 86 17.59 24.51 -66.64
N GLN A 87 18.46 25.45 -66.24
CA GLN A 87 19.17 25.40 -64.96
C GLN A 87 18.20 25.44 -63.79
N LEU A 88 17.20 26.32 -63.82
CA LEU A 88 16.16 26.41 -62.80
C LEU A 88 15.35 25.12 -62.70
N SER A 89 14.99 24.52 -63.81
CA SER A 89 14.28 23.22 -63.80
C SER A 89 15.12 22.11 -63.21
N ALA A 90 16.42 22.03 -63.53
CA ALA A 90 17.32 21.04 -62.91
C ALA A 90 17.49 21.25 -61.42
N ASN A 91 17.58 22.52 -60.97
CA ASN A 91 17.64 22.83 -59.53
C ASN A 91 16.33 22.45 -58.81
N THR A 92 15.16 22.67 -59.48
CA THR A 92 13.84 22.29 -58.91
C THR A 92 13.76 20.80 -58.76
N GLU A 93 14.19 20.03 -59.77
CA GLU A 93 14.19 18.54 -59.69
C GLU A 93 15.08 18.04 -58.54
N LYS A 94 16.27 18.61 -58.39
CA LYS A 94 17.17 18.26 -57.28
C LYS A 94 16.54 18.57 -55.91
N ALA A 95 15.90 19.75 -55.77
CA ALA A 95 15.23 20.13 -54.51
C ALA A 95 14.05 19.18 -54.18
N THR A 96 13.25 18.81 -55.18
CA THR A 96 12.15 17.83 -54.97
C THR A 96 12.67 16.48 -54.54
N GLN A 97 13.76 15.96 -55.13
CA GLN A 97 14.38 14.70 -54.70
C GLN A 97 14.89 14.74 -53.26
N GLU A 98 15.48 15.87 -52.83
CA GLU A 98 15.89 16.05 -51.45
C GLU A 98 14.71 16.07 -50.48
N ILE A 99 13.58 16.70 -50.84
CA ILE A 99 12.35 16.70 -50.05
C ILE A 99 11.74 15.32 -49.97
N GLU A 100 11.68 14.58 -51.11
CA GLU A 100 11.19 13.17 -51.14
C GLU A 100 11.98 12.29 -50.15
N LYS A 101 13.31 12.43 -50.13
CA LYS A 101 14.16 11.69 -49.21
C LYS A 101 13.81 12.04 -47.71
N ASN A 102 13.59 13.31 -47.44
CA ASN A 102 13.25 13.75 -46.09
C ASN A 102 11.87 13.24 -45.66
N ILE A 103 10.86 13.25 -46.54
CA ILE A 103 9.54 12.67 -46.28
C ILE A 103 9.66 11.16 -46.05
N GLY A 104 10.49 10.45 -46.81
CA GLY A 104 10.76 9.05 -46.58
C GLY A 104 11.33 8.75 -45.19
N GLN A 105 12.25 9.59 -44.74
CA GLN A 105 12.79 9.46 -43.36
C GLN A 105 11.75 9.78 -42.29
N LEU A 106 10.89 10.79 -42.50
CA LEU A 106 9.79 11.10 -41.62
C LEU A 106 8.81 9.95 -41.47
N LYS A 107 8.52 9.22 -42.59
CA LYS A 107 7.65 8.03 -42.57
C LYS A 107 8.23 6.91 -41.73
N ILE A 108 9.53 6.64 -41.83
CA ILE A 108 10.22 5.66 -40.96
C ILE A 108 10.11 6.04 -39.50
N ASN A 109 10.35 7.32 -39.17
CA ASN A 109 10.25 7.81 -37.79
C ASN A 109 8.80 7.69 -37.25
N ALA A 110 7.80 7.96 -38.08
CA ALA A 110 6.38 7.78 -37.75
C ALA A 110 6.04 6.32 -37.41
N GLU A 111 6.53 5.37 -38.22
CA GLU A 111 6.35 3.94 -37.98
C GLU A 111 7.02 3.49 -36.67
N GLU A 112 8.18 4.04 -36.32
CA GLU A 112 8.84 3.80 -35.01
C GLU A 112 8.01 4.37 -33.86
N MET A 113 7.46 5.57 -33.98
CA MET A 113 6.62 6.18 -32.95
C MET A 113 5.33 5.38 -32.71
N VAL A 114 4.70 4.81 -33.76
CA VAL A 114 3.55 3.90 -33.60
C VAL A 114 3.95 2.68 -32.77
N ARG A 115 5.07 2.05 -33.10
CA ARG A 115 5.56 0.87 -32.39
C ARG A 115 5.84 1.19 -30.91
N ASP A 116 6.48 2.32 -30.64
CA ASP A 116 6.78 2.76 -29.26
C ASP A 116 5.49 3.05 -28.49
N SER A 117 4.50 3.68 -29.12
CA SER A 117 3.18 3.91 -28.52
C SER A 117 2.46 2.61 -28.17
N LEU A 118 2.51 1.60 -29.05
CA LEU A 118 1.94 0.28 -28.75
C LEU A 118 2.66 -0.41 -27.59
N ASN A 119 3.98 -0.31 -27.50
CA ASN A 119 4.76 -0.84 -26.37
C ASN A 119 4.42 -0.14 -25.05
N ILE A 120 4.19 1.18 -25.08
CA ILE A 120 3.74 1.96 -23.91
C ILE A 120 2.36 1.44 -23.46
N ASN A 121 1.46 1.18 -24.38
CA ASN A 121 0.13 0.67 -24.08
C ASN A 121 0.19 -0.72 -23.44
N GLU A 122 0.99 -1.64 -23.98
CA GLU A 122 1.25 -2.97 -23.39
C GLU A 122 1.86 -2.87 -22.00
N THR A 123 2.83 -1.97 -21.80
CA THR A 123 3.46 -1.72 -20.50
C THR A 123 2.45 -1.18 -19.48
N SER A 124 1.53 -0.30 -19.92
CA SER A 124 0.45 0.23 -19.10
C SER A 124 -0.52 -0.87 -18.67
N ASP A 125 -0.93 -1.77 -19.57
CA ASP A 125 -1.78 -2.92 -19.27
C ASP A 125 -1.13 -3.86 -18.25
N ASN A 126 0.15 -4.19 -18.45
CA ASN A 126 0.90 -5.02 -17.50
C ASN A 126 1.07 -4.34 -16.13
N SER A 127 1.28 -3.02 -16.11
CA SER A 127 1.34 -2.24 -14.88
C SER A 127 0.00 -2.25 -14.13
N GLY A 128 -1.11 -2.19 -14.87
CA GLY A 128 -2.46 -2.36 -14.31
C GLY A 128 -2.64 -3.70 -13.60
N LYS A 129 -2.25 -4.80 -14.24
CA LYS A 129 -2.33 -6.15 -13.64
C LYS A 129 -1.48 -6.29 -12.38
N ILE A 130 -0.28 -5.70 -12.37
CA ILE A 130 0.59 -5.68 -11.18
C ILE A 130 -0.07 -4.88 -10.07
N LEU A 131 -0.70 -3.76 -10.38
CA LEU A 131 -1.37 -2.92 -9.40
C LEU A 131 -2.59 -3.61 -8.77
N ASP A 132 -3.38 -4.36 -9.57
CA ASP A 132 -4.50 -5.18 -9.07
C ASP A 132 -4.01 -6.26 -8.10
N ALA A 133 -2.92 -6.96 -8.43
CA ALA A 133 -2.30 -7.94 -7.54
C ALA A 133 -1.77 -7.31 -6.25
N PHE A 134 -1.15 -6.13 -6.35
CA PHE A 134 -0.69 -5.37 -5.20
C PHE A 134 -1.87 -4.95 -4.30
N GLN A 135 -2.96 -4.43 -4.89
CA GLN A 135 -4.16 -4.03 -4.15
C GLN A 135 -4.77 -5.21 -3.38
N SER A 136 -4.85 -6.39 -4.00
CA SER A 136 -5.31 -7.62 -3.35
C SER A 136 -4.42 -8.01 -2.17
N SER A 137 -3.10 -7.94 -2.34
CA SER A 137 -2.12 -8.22 -1.29
C SER A 137 -2.21 -7.21 -0.14
N PHE A 138 -2.48 -5.94 -0.45
CA PHE A 138 -2.64 -4.89 0.54
C PHE A 138 -3.91 -5.06 1.38
N VAL A 139 -5.02 -5.51 0.78
CA VAL A 139 -6.24 -5.87 1.51
C VAL A 139 -5.96 -7.01 2.51
N SER A 140 -5.30 -8.07 2.07
CA SER A 140 -4.92 -9.21 2.94
C SER A 140 -3.98 -8.76 4.07
N LEU A 141 -3.02 -7.87 3.80
CA LEU A 141 -2.15 -7.30 4.82
C LEU A 141 -2.94 -6.54 5.89
N LYS A 142 -3.93 -5.75 5.50
CA LYS A 142 -4.81 -5.00 6.41
C LYS A 142 -5.58 -5.94 7.34
N GLU A 143 -6.09 -7.06 6.80
CA GLU A 143 -6.77 -8.10 7.61
C GLU A 143 -5.82 -8.74 8.61
N HIS A 144 -4.63 -9.17 8.18
CA HIS A 144 -3.62 -9.76 9.06
C HIS A 144 -3.19 -8.82 10.18
N ILE A 145 -3.01 -7.53 9.90
CA ILE A 145 -2.69 -6.52 10.91
C ILE A 145 -3.81 -6.43 11.97
N THR A 146 -5.06 -6.49 11.55
CA THR A 146 -6.19 -6.46 12.49
C THR A 146 -6.20 -7.69 13.38
N ILE A 147 -5.96 -8.88 12.83
CA ILE A 147 -5.83 -10.13 13.59
C ILE A 147 -4.67 -10.03 14.59
N ILE A 148 -3.48 -9.65 14.15
CA ILE A 148 -2.29 -9.51 15.02
C ILE A 148 -2.55 -8.50 16.15
N SER A 149 -3.24 -7.39 15.86
CA SER A 149 -3.58 -6.39 16.88
C SER A 149 -4.49 -6.97 17.96
N ASN A 150 -5.50 -7.75 17.57
CA ASN A 150 -6.41 -8.42 18.50
C ASN A 150 -5.70 -9.52 19.31
N ASP A 151 -4.89 -10.34 18.66
CA ASP A 151 -4.12 -11.40 19.32
C ASP A 151 -3.11 -10.82 20.33
N THR A 152 -2.45 -9.72 19.98
CA THR A 152 -1.52 -9.01 20.89
C THR A 152 -2.27 -8.49 22.11
N LYS A 153 -3.47 -7.91 21.92
CA LYS A 153 -4.31 -7.45 23.02
C LYS A 153 -4.70 -8.61 23.94
N ASN A 154 -5.14 -9.72 23.37
CA ASN A 154 -5.52 -10.92 24.12
C ASN A 154 -4.34 -11.52 24.88
N ALA A 155 -3.18 -11.64 24.23
CA ALA A 155 -1.95 -12.11 24.88
C ALA A 155 -1.54 -11.21 26.06
N THR A 156 -1.65 -9.90 25.89
CA THR A 156 -1.37 -8.94 26.97
C THR A 156 -2.29 -9.17 28.17
N HIS A 157 -3.58 -9.38 27.95
CA HIS A 157 -4.52 -9.68 29.03
C HIS A 157 -4.21 -11.01 29.71
N GLN A 158 -3.87 -12.07 28.95
CA GLN A 158 -3.47 -13.37 29.52
C GLN A 158 -2.22 -13.26 30.37
N ILE A 159 -1.18 -12.56 29.92
CA ILE A 159 0.06 -12.34 30.68
C ILE A 159 -0.25 -11.62 31.98
N TYR A 160 -1.07 -10.58 31.93
CA TYR A 160 -1.46 -9.84 33.12
C TYR A 160 -2.22 -10.72 34.13
N LEU A 161 -3.23 -11.47 33.69
CA LEU A 161 -4.01 -12.34 34.56
C LEU A 161 -3.15 -13.48 35.15
N ASN A 162 -2.22 -14.04 34.38
CA ASN A 162 -1.28 -15.04 34.90
C ASN A 162 -0.33 -14.45 35.96
N SER A 163 0.13 -13.20 35.75
CA SER A 163 0.91 -12.48 36.78
C SER A 163 0.07 -12.25 38.05
N ALA A 164 -1.20 -11.87 37.89
CA ALA A 164 -2.12 -11.69 39.02
C ALA A 164 -2.34 -12.98 39.79
N LYS A 165 -2.46 -14.15 39.11
CA LYS A 165 -2.53 -15.45 39.80
C LYS A 165 -1.29 -15.73 40.64
N LEU A 166 -0.09 -15.47 40.08
CA LEU A 166 1.17 -15.64 40.84
C LEU A 166 1.24 -14.71 42.05
N ASP A 167 0.76 -13.48 41.95
CA ASP A 167 0.72 -12.56 43.07
C ASP A 167 -0.25 -13.02 44.17
N HIS A 168 -1.39 -13.64 43.81
CA HIS A 168 -2.30 -14.26 44.76
C HIS A 168 -1.72 -15.50 45.43
N VAL A 169 -0.92 -16.32 44.70
CA VAL A 169 -0.17 -17.41 45.33
C VAL A 169 0.82 -16.89 46.35
N LYS A 170 1.60 -15.84 46.05
CA LYS A 170 2.53 -15.20 46.97
C LYS A 170 1.78 -14.60 48.18
N PHE A 171 0.61 -13.99 47.93
CA PHE A 171 -0.23 -13.45 49.00
C PHE A 171 -0.66 -14.54 49.98
N LYS A 172 -1.17 -15.68 49.51
CA LYS A 172 -1.52 -16.85 50.34
C LYS A 172 -0.31 -17.38 51.12
N GLN A 173 0.86 -17.46 50.49
CA GLN A 173 2.10 -17.86 51.17
C GLN A 173 2.46 -16.98 52.37
N SER A 174 2.07 -15.70 52.37
CA SER A 174 2.27 -14.84 53.53
C SER A 174 1.46 -15.30 54.72
N GLY A 175 0.23 -15.81 54.53
CA GLY A 175 -0.58 -16.44 55.56
C GLY A 175 0.06 -17.70 56.11
N TYR A 176 0.55 -18.60 55.23
CA TYR A 176 1.26 -19.80 55.67
C TYR A 176 2.53 -19.48 56.45
N LYS A 177 3.33 -18.51 56.04
CA LYS A 177 4.53 -18.06 56.77
C LYS A 177 4.18 -17.49 58.14
N ALA A 178 3.09 -16.73 58.23
CA ALA A 178 2.64 -16.19 59.53
C ALA A 178 2.34 -17.30 60.54
N VAL A 179 1.78 -18.43 60.10
CA VAL A 179 1.47 -19.57 60.99
C VAL A 179 2.69 -20.45 61.23
N ILE A 180 3.40 -20.88 60.19
CA ILE A 180 4.47 -21.90 60.29
C ILE A 180 5.77 -21.29 60.83
N LEU A 181 6.08 -20.05 60.47
CA LEU A 181 7.35 -19.39 60.77
C LEU A 181 7.19 -18.26 61.79
N ASN A 182 5.97 -18.01 62.29
CA ASN A 182 5.63 -16.88 63.13
C ASN A 182 6.07 -15.50 62.55
N GLN A 183 5.97 -15.34 61.23
CA GLN A 183 6.35 -14.13 60.51
C GLN A 183 5.11 -13.28 60.24
N THR A 184 4.78 -12.37 61.10
CA THR A 184 3.55 -11.55 61.06
C THR A 184 3.79 -10.09 60.65
N GLU A 185 5.03 -9.72 60.29
CA GLU A 185 5.41 -8.34 60.01
C GLU A 185 4.99 -7.81 58.65
N SER A 186 4.53 -8.65 57.74
CA SER A 186 4.15 -8.24 56.41
C SER A 186 2.86 -7.40 56.40
N GLU A 187 2.93 -6.19 55.91
CA GLU A 187 1.73 -5.43 55.52
C GLU A 187 1.07 -6.13 54.33
N ILE A 188 -0.20 -6.46 54.46
CA ILE A 188 -0.96 -7.20 53.45
C ILE A 188 -2.02 -6.28 52.88
N SER A 189 -2.02 -6.13 51.55
CA SER A 189 -3.03 -5.35 50.83
C SER A 189 -4.41 -6.00 50.91
N ASP A 190 -5.46 -5.20 50.97
CA ASP A 190 -6.83 -5.68 50.78
C ASP A 190 -7.12 -5.99 49.30
N HIS A 191 -8.26 -6.63 49.01
CA HIS A 191 -8.63 -7.02 47.65
C HIS A 191 -8.85 -5.84 46.69
N LYS A 192 -9.11 -4.62 47.18
CA LYS A 192 -9.29 -3.42 46.35
C LYS A 192 -7.97 -2.70 46.05
N SER A 193 -7.05 -2.71 47.01
CA SER A 193 -5.76 -2.05 46.90
C SER A 193 -4.67 -2.90 46.25
N CYS A 194 -4.85 -4.22 46.14
CA CYS A 194 -3.94 -5.10 45.45
C CYS A 194 -3.90 -4.79 43.94
N GLN A 195 -2.88 -5.26 43.27
CA GLN A 195 -2.68 -4.97 41.84
C GLN A 195 -3.84 -5.46 40.97
N PHE A 196 -4.36 -6.66 41.25
CA PHE A 196 -5.53 -7.19 40.54
C PHE A 196 -6.81 -6.39 40.84
N GLY A 197 -7.05 -5.97 42.08
CA GLY A 197 -8.20 -5.13 42.42
C GLY A 197 -8.20 -3.78 41.69
N LYS A 198 -7.04 -3.14 41.56
CA LYS A 198 -6.89 -1.90 40.79
C LYS A 198 -7.17 -2.14 39.32
N TRP A 199 -6.68 -3.24 38.75
CA TRP A 199 -6.97 -3.64 37.38
C TRP A 199 -8.46 -3.94 37.17
N TYR A 200 -9.07 -4.69 38.08
CA TYR A 200 -10.49 -5.01 38.02
C TYR A 200 -11.34 -3.76 37.95
N ALA A 201 -11.06 -2.76 38.77
CA ALA A 201 -11.81 -1.48 38.80
C ALA A 201 -11.56 -0.59 37.55
N SER A 202 -10.51 -0.82 36.78
CA SER A 202 -10.08 0.05 35.68
C SER A 202 -10.07 -0.69 34.32
N VAL A 203 -8.93 -1.24 33.95
CA VAL A 203 -8.70 -1.92 32.64
C VAL A 203 -9.60 -3.15 32.49
N GLY A 204 -9.79 -3.92 33.54
CA GLY A 204 -10.68 -5.08 33.57
C GLY A 204 -12.10 -4.67 33.24
N LYS A 205 -12.62 -3.65 33.92
CA LYS A 205 -13.95 -3.10 33.67
C LYS A 205 -14.14 -2.62 32.22
N ALA A 206 -13.14 -1.91 31.70
CA ALA A 206 -13.22 -1.35 30.34
C ALA A 206 -13.23 -2.41 29.24
N ASN A 207 -12.65 -3.60 29.49
CA ASN A 207 -12.50 -4.62 28.45
C ASN A 207 -13.39 -5.88 28.65
N PHE A 208 -13.94 -6.10 29.85
CA PHE A 208 -14.61 -7.36 30.22
C PHE A 208 -15.92 -7.17 31.00
N ALA A 209 -16.41 -5.96 31.17
CA ALA A 209 -17.63 -5.71 31.96
C ALA A 209 -18.88 -6.44 31.45
N ASP A 210 -18.91 -6.76 30.17
CA ASP A 210 -19.97 -7.50 29.48
C ASP A 210 -19.88 -9.03 29.68
N LYS A 211 -18.73 -9.56 30.12
CA LYS A 211 -18.53 -10.99 30.34
C LYS A 211 -19.07 -11.41 31.72
N THR A 212 -19.85 -12.51 31.72
CA THR A 212 -20.39 -13.09 32.98
C THR A 212 -19.28 -13.47 33.96
N ALA A 213 -18.13 -13.98 33.48
CA ALA A 213 -16.99 -14.32 34.32
C ALA A 213 -16.45 -13.09 35.07
N TYR A 214 -16.43 -11.91 34.40
CA TYR A 214 -15.95 -10.67 35.04
C TYR A 214 -16.78 -10.30 36.28
N SER A 215 -18.11 -10.31 36.17
CA SER A 215 -19.00 -9.94 37.30
C SER A 215 -18.88 -10.87 38.50
N LYS A 216 -18.39 -12.09 38.31
CA LYS A 216 -18.22 -13.12 39.36
C LYS A 216 -16.86 -13.07 40.03
N LEU A 217 -15.87 -12.33 39.53
CA LEU A 217 -14.50 -12.31 40.06
C LEU A 217 -14.39 -11.68 41.45
N GLU A 218 -15.21 -10.68 41.79
CA GLU A 218 -15.05 -9.90 42.99
C GLU A 218 -15.26 -10.74 44.26
N GLN A 219 -16.25 -11.63 44.27
CA GLN A 219 -16.58 -12.45 45.45
C GLN A 219 -15.44 -13.40 45.85
N PRO A 220 -14.92 -14.29 44.99
CA PRO A 220 -13.82 -15.17 45.34
C PRO A 220 -12.54 -14.38 45.62
N HIS A 221 -12.29 -13.28 44.90
CA HIS A 221 -11.14 -12.41 45.16
C HIS A 221 -11.18 -11.83 46.57
N ALA A 222 -12.32 -11.26 47.01
CA ALA A 222 -12.49 -10.74 48.36
C ALA A 222 -12.35 -11.82 49.42
N LEU A 223 -12.84 -13.04 49.13
CA LEU A 223 -12.78 -14.16 50.08
C LEU A 223 -11.34 -14.66 50.27
N VAL A 224 -10.52 -14.76 49.23
CA VAL A 224 -9.08 -15.06 49.38
C VAL A 224 -8.39 -14.07 50.33
N HIS A 225 -8.62 -12.77 50.09
CA HIS A 225 -7.99 -11.73 50.90
C HIS A 225 -8.48 -11.78 52.35
N SER A 226 -9.79 -11.86 52.61
CA SER A 226 -10.34 -11.87 53.98
C SER A 226 -9.88 -13.09 54.76
N SER A 227 -9.89 -14.29 54.20
CA SER A 227 -9.47 -15.52 54.85
C SER A 227 -7.99 -15.46 55.26
N ILE A 228 -7.10 -14.98 54.42
CA ILE A 228 -5.68 -14.81 54.78
C ILE A 228 -5.47 -13.70 55.84
N HIS A 229 -6.21 -12.60 55.73
CA HIS A 229 -6.17 -11.55 56.76
C HIS A 229 -6.59 -12.05 58.14
N ASP A 230 -7.63 -12.88 58.21
CA ASP A 230 -8.11 -13.44 59.49
C ASP A 230 -7.09 -14.40 60.09
N VAL A 231 -6.44 -15.24 59.32
CA VAL A 231 -5.32 -16.09 59.78
C VAL A 231 -4.19 -15.26 60.36
N ILE A 232 -3.76 -14.20 59.67
CA ILE A 232 -2.66 -13.34 60.13
C ILE A 232 -3.07 -12.55 61.36
N LYS A 233 -4.32 -12.16 61.50
CA LYS A 233 -4.85 -11.52 62.68
C LYS A 233 -4.81 -12.45 63.91
N LEU A 234 -5.14 -13.74 63.71
CA LEU A 234 -5.00 -14.75 64.76
C LEU A 234 -3.54 -14.99 65.15
N ALA A 235 -2.63 -15.00 64.17
CA ALA A 235 -1.20 -15.13 64.40
C ALA A 235 -0.65 -13.92 65.22
N LYS A 236 -0.99 -12.69 64.84
CA LYS A 236 -0.59 -11.47 65.53
C LYS A 236 -1.12 -11.39 66.98
N ALA A 237 -2.27 -12.02 67.24
CA ALA A 237 -2.89 -12.08 68.57
C ALA A 237 -2.39 -13.25 69.40
N ASP A 238 -1.42 -14.04 68.93
CA ASP A 238 -0.91 -15.27 69.58
C ASP A 238 -2.03 -16.28 69.93
N LYS A 239 -3.03 -16.40 69.01
CA LYS A 239 -4.23 -17.24 69.20
C LYS A 239 -4.28 -18.45 68.27
N LEU A 240 -3.18 -18.78 67.58
CA LEU A 240 -3.16 -19.89 66.64
C LEU A 240 -3.44 -21.24 67.29
N THR A 241 -2.81 -21.56 68.38
CA THR A 241 -2.93 -22.83 69.09
C THR A 241 -4.31 -23.07 69.69
N SER A 242 -5.00 -22.01 70.09
CA SER A 242 -6.37 -22.09 70.65
C SER A 242 -7.46 -22.06 69.55
N ASN A 243 -7.10 -21.87 68.27
CA ASN A 243 -8.05 -21.75 67.15
C ASN A 243 -7.60 -22.55 65.93
N VAL A 244 -6.97 -23.70 66.10
CA VAL A 244 -6.40 -24.51 65.03
C VAL A 244 -7.43 -24.84 63.97
N GLU A 245 -8.64 -25.31 64.35
CA GLU A 245 -9.71 -25.64 63.39
C GLU A 245 -10.17 -24.44 62.58
N LEU A 246 -10.23 -23.23 63.19
CA LEU A 246 -10.60 -22.00 62.52
C LEU A 246 -9.51 -21.57 61.54
N VAL A 247 -8.22 -21.71 61.86
CA VAL A 247 -7.09 -21.45 60.99
C VAL A 247 -7.12 -22.35 59.77
N ILE A 248 -7.38 -23.66 59.95
CA ILE A 248 -7.52 -24.65 58.89
C ILE A 248 -8.67 -24.23 57.97
N SER A 249 -9.85 -23.93 58.54
CA SER A 249 -11.04 -23.52 57.81
C SER A 249 -10.78 -22.27 56.95
N HIS A 250 -10.08 -21.29 57.45
CA HIS A 250 -9.71 -20.09 56.67
C HIS A 250 -8.75 -20.42 55.50
N PHE A 251 -7.80 -21.33 55.72
CA PHE A 251 -6.92 -21.74 54.61
C PHE A 251 -7.70 -22.54 53.55
N GLU A 252 -8.59 -23.45 53.96
CA GLU A 252 -9.46 -24.17 53.01
C GLU A 252 -10.31 -23.20 52.16
N GLN A 253 -10.96 -22.24 52.82
CA GLN A 253 -11.73 -21.20 52.14
C GLN A 253 -10.87 -20.38 51.18
N ALA A 254 -9.66 -20.03 51.54
CA ALA A 254 -8.74 -19.29 50.70
C ALA A 254 -8.31 -20.11 49.48
N GLU A 255 -8.10 -21.43 49.63
CA GLU A 255 -7.71 -22.31 48.52
C GLU A 255 -8.88 -22.53 47.55
N GLU A 256 -10.09 -22.85 48.05
CA GLU A 256 -11.29 -22.99 47.19
C GLU A 256 -11.58 -21.70 46.43
N ALA A 257 -11.64 -20.57 47.13
CA ALA A 257 -11.86 -19.25 46.53
C ALA A 257 -10.76 -18.90 45.47
N SER A 258 -9.52 -19.31 45.72
CA SER A 258 -8.41 -19.11 44.77
C SER A 258 -8.57 -19.95 43.50
N MET A 259 -9.05 -21.18 43.64
CA MET A 259 -9.35 -22.02 42.44
C MET A 259 -10.46 -21.42 41.61
N ASP A 260 -11.56 -20.99 42.25
CA ASP A 260 -12.66 -20.32 41.55
C ASP A 260 -12.22 -19.04 40.85
N LEU A 261 -11.44 -18.21 41.57
CA LEU A 261 -10.90 -16.98 41.02
C LEU A 261 -10.02 -17.25 39.78
N PHE A 262 -9.14 -18.25 39.84
CA PHE A 262 -8.24 -18.58 38.75
C PHE A 262 -9.00 -19.15 37.55
N GLN A 263 -10.03 -19.98 37.77
CA GLN A 263 -10.89 -20.46 36.70
C GLN A 263 -11.62 -19.30 36.00
N LEU A 264 -12.22 -18.40 36.75
CA LEU A 264 -12.90 -17.22 36.21
C LEU A 264 -11.94 -16.30 35.43
N MET A 265 -10.69 -16.14 35.90
CA MET A 265 -9.65 -15.41 35.16
C MET A 265 -9.32 -16.08 33.81
N ASP A 266 -9.28 -17.43 33.76
CA ASP A 266 -9.07 -18.17 32.52
C ASP A 266 -10.25 -18.03 31.55
N GLU A 267 -11.47 -17.98 32.10
CA GLU A 267 -12.69 -17.79 31.27
C GLU A 267 -12.75 -16.40 30.61
N LEU A 268 -12.14 -15.37 31.22
CA LEU A 268 -12.10 -14.03 30.62
C LEU A 268 -11.36 -13.99 29.28
N THR A 269 -10.33 -14.80 29.14
CA THR A 269 -9.45 -14.80 27.94
C THR A 269 -9.73 -15.94 26.98
N LYS A 270 -10.67 -16.83 27.31
CA LYS A 270 -11.19 -17.82 26.34
C LYS A 270 -12.05 -17.08 25.31
N THR A 271 -11.67 -17.24 24.06
CA THR A 271 -12.40 -16.77 22.86
C THR A 271 -13.64 -17.63 22.63
#